data_a0830f8917863bdb82f1ffe438483aca
#
_entry.id   a0830f8917863bdb82f1ffe438483aca
#
_cell.length_a   1.000
_cell.length_b   1.000
_cell.length_c   1.000
_cell.angle_alpha   90.00
_cell.angle_beta   90.00
_cell.angle_gamma   90.00
#
_symmetry.space_group_name_H-M   'P 1'
#
loop_
_entity.id
_entity.type
_entity.pdbx_description
1 polymer ?
#
loop_
_entity_poly.entity_id
_entity_poly.type
_entity_poly.pdbx_seq_one_letter_code
_entity_poly.pdbx_strand_id
1 'polypeptide(L)'
;MDPCFSASYHIWGYEGNYGAFAQFSRVKECQCVRIAKNLTFEEAAAAYATGVTAYRMLSRWEGNTLQQGDVVLVWGGAGGLGLSAIQTVVAMGGIPVAVVSSDEKGELCKKMGAAGYINRKKFHHWGNVNQLSEREYRNWIVQATKFKRMIWKIVGEKKSPAIVLEHPGKDTLPTSLFVCGNGGMVVLCGATSSYKADIDLRFLWLNQRRIQGSHAGTLEDADKYIDLVERKDIHPYIGKVYHWSELPQAHVDLENHAYNGKLVIQIGVK
;
A
#
# COMPACT_ATOMS: atom_id res chain seq x y z
N MET A 1 -8.74 -11.73 -20.12
CA MET A 1 -9.18 -10.33 -19.85
C MET A 1 -9.12 -10.12 -18.35
N ASP A 2 -8.63 -8.99 -17.89
CA ASP A 2 -8.56 -8.67 -16.46
C ASP A 2 -10.00 -8.52 -15.93
N PRO A 3 -10.45 -9.32 -14.93
CA PRO A 3 -11.80 -9.23 -14.40
C PRO A 3 -12.16 -7.89 -13.77
N CYS A 4 -11.14 -7.13 -13.32
CA CYS A 4 -11.36 -5.78 -12.79
C CYS A 4 -11.83 -4.77 -13.86
N PHE A 5 -11.77 -5.11 -15.14
CA PHE A 5 -12.30 -4.30 -16.25
C PHE A 5 -13.69 -4.74 -16.71
N SER A 6 -14.27 -5.77 -16.07
CA SER A 6 -15.63 -6.23 -16.38
C SER A 6 -16.66 -5.27 -15.83
N ALA A 7 -17.67 -4.94 -16.63
CA ALA A 7 -18.84 -4.18 -16.17
C ALA A 7 -19.66 -4.89 -15.07
N SER A 8 -19.50 -6.22 -14.95
CA SER A 8 -20.13 -7.03 -13.90
C SER A 8 -19.22 -7.26 -12.69
N TYR A 9 -18.07 -6.59 -12.64
CA TYR A 9 -17.19 -6.68 -11.49
C TYR A 9 -17.86 -6.09 -10.24
N HIS A 10 -17.82 -6.84 -9.15
CA HIS A 10 -18.26 -6.39 -7.83
C HIS A 10 -17.38 -7.01 -6.74
N ILE A 11 -17.25 -6.30 -5.63
CA ILE A 11 -16.42 -6.71 -4.51
C ILE A 11 -17.18 -7.71 -3.65
N TRP A 12 -16.66 -8.92 -3.57
CA TRP A 12 -17.21 -9.97 -2.71
C TRP A 12 -17.21 -9.55 -1.24
N GLY A 13 -18.35 -9.76 -0.58
CA GLY A 13 -18.53 -9.41 0.83
C GLY A 13 -18.74 -7.92 1.13
N TYR A 14 -18.69 -7.05 0.09
CA TYR A 14 -18.98 -5.62 0.21
C TYR A 14 -20.25 -5.23 -0.56
N GLU A 15 -20.34 -5.62 -1.83
CA GLU A 15 -21.51 -5.32 -2.70
C GLU A 15 -22.53 -6.46 -2.76
N GLY A 16 -22.34 -7.50 -1.95
CA GLY A 16 -23.23 -8.65 -1.84
C GLY A 16 -23.30 -9.21 -0.43
N ASN A 17 -24.31 -10.06 -0.18
CA ASN A 17 -24.59 -10.62 1.14
C ASN A 17 -23.73 -11.84 1.50
N TYR A 18 -22.75 -12.19 0.67
CA TYR A 18 -21.85 -13.33 0.92
C TYR A 18 -20.45 -12.79 1.27
N GLY A 19 -20.06 -12.90 2.53
CA GLY A 19 -18.78 -12.43 3.01
C GLY A 19 -18.15 -13.44 3.98
N ALA A 20 -16.97 -13.10 4.52
CA ALA A 20 -16.20 -14.00 5.36
C ALA A 20 -16.57 -13.94 6.86
N PHE A 21 -17.41 -13.00 7.30
CA PHE A 21 -17.89 -12.96 8.69
C PHE A 21 -19.06 -13.92 8.91
N ALA A 22 -18.83 -15.19 8.61
CA ALA A 22 -19.81 -16.26 8.73
C ALA A 22 -19.10 -17.61 8.84
N GLN A 23 -19.77 -18.62 9.43
CA GLN A 23 -19.28 -20.00 9.47
C GLN A 23 -19.21 -20.62 8.06
N PHE A 24 -20.11 -20.23 7.18
CA PHE A 24 -20.16 -20.66 5.78
C PHE A 24 -20.26 -19.45 4.88
N SER A 25 -19.58 -19.51 3.75
CA SER A 25 -19.63 -18.47 2.73
C SER A 25 -19.74 -19.08 1.33
N ARG A 26 -20.31 -18.33 0.40
CA ARG A 26 -20.44 -18.75 -1.00
C ARG A 26 -19.48 -17.97 -1.88
N VAL A 27 -18.62 -18.68 -2.58
CA VAL A 27 -17.65 -18.12 -3.54
C VAL A 27 -17.76 -18.88 -4.86
N LYS A 28 -17.32 -18.26 -5.95
CA LYS A 28 -17.14 -18.98 -7.23
C LYS A 28 -15.84 -19.78 -7.17
N GLU A 29 -15.81 -20.99 -7.75
CA GLU A 29 -14.60 -21.81 -7.84
C GLU A 29 -13.43 -21.01 -8.44
N CYS A 30 -13.69 -20.26 -9.52
CA CYS A 30 -12.69 -19.41 -10.18
C CYS A 30 -12.19 -18.22 -9.35
N GLN A 31 -12.68 -18.02 -8.13
CA GLN A 31 -12.19 -17.02 -7.19
C GLN A 31 -11.35 -17.64 -6.06
N CYS A 32 -11.20 -18.95 -6.07
CA CYS A 32 -10.42 -19.67 -5.07
C CYS A 32 -8.98 -19.86 -5.54
N VAL A 33 -8.05 -19.60 -4.64
CA VAL A 33 -6.62 -19.88 -4.82
C VAL A 33 -6.14 -20.76 -3.68
N ARG A 34 -5.06 -21.47 -3.90
CA ARG A 34 -4.42 -22.27 -2.85
C ARG A 34 -3.86 -21.36 -1.74
N ILE A 35 -3.77 -21.86 -0.54
CA ILE A 35 -3.01 -21.22 0.54
C ILE A 35 -1.53 -21.57 0.36
N ALA A 36 -0.64 -20.59 0.53
CA ALA A 36 0.79 -20.80 0.54
C ALA A 36 1.17 -21.78 1.68
N LYS A 37 2.07 -22.73 1.39
CA LYS A 37 2.38 -23.85 2.29
C LYS A 37 3.03 -23.44 3.61
N ASN A 38 3.68 -22.27 3.62
CA ASN A 38 4.35 -21.72 4.79
C ASN A 38 3.44 -20.81 5.65
N LEU A 39 2.15 -20.63 5.29
CA LEU A 39 1.23 -19.77 6.01
C LEU A 39 0.21 -20.57 6.83
N THR A 40 -0.09 -20.08 8.05
CA THR A 40 -1.28 -20.51 8.81
C THR A 40 -2.56 -19.96 8.19
N PHE A 41 -3.74 -20.38 8.66
CA PHE A 41 -5.02 -19.84 8.19
C PHE A 41 -5.18 -18.35 8.52
N GLU A 42 -4.73 -17.92 9.68
CA GLU A 42 -4.74 -16.51 10.11
C GLU A 42 -3.82 -15.66 9.20
N GLU A 43 -2.62 -16.18 8.91
CA GLU A 43 -1.69 -15.52 8.02
C GLU A 43 -2.23 -15.47 6.60
N ALA A 44 -2.83 -16.54 6.09
CA ALA A 44 -3.45 -16.56 4.77
C ALA A 44 -4.58 -15.51 4.67
N ALA A 45 -5.46 -15.44 5.68
CA ALA A 45 -6.51 -14.41 5.75
C ALA A 45 -5.93 -12.98 5.77
N ALA A 46 -4.79 -12.77 6.42
CA ALA A 46 -4.11 -11.48 6.49
C ALA A 46 -3.34 -11.13 5.20
N ALA A 47 -2.80 -12.13 4.48
CA ALA A 47 -1.88 -11.94 3.37
C ALA A 47 -2.55 -11.51 2.07
N TYR A 48 -3.63 -12.21 1.66
CA TYR A 48 -4.04 -12.17 0.26
C TYR A 48 -4.56 -10.81 -0.21
N ALA A 49 -5.52 -10.19 0.47
CA ALA A 49 -6.10 -8.93 0.01
C ALA A 49 -5.04 -7.83 -0.12
N THR A 50 -4.16 -7.68 0.86
CA THR A 50 -3.15 -6.63 0.89
C THR A 50 -1.90 -7.00 0.09
N GLY A 51 -1.48 -8.26 0.13
CA GLY A 51 -0.31 -8.73 -0.58
C GLY A 51 -0.50 -8.80 -2.08
N VAL A 52 -1.62 -9.35 -2.55
CA VAL A 52 -1.95 -9.39 -3.99
C VAL A 52 -2.12 -7.98 -4.55
N THR A 53 -2.76 -7.08 -3.77
CA THR A 53 -2.86 -5.66 -4.16
C THR A 53 -1.48 -5.02 -4.30
N ALA A 54 -0.59 -5.21 -3.31
CA ALA A 54 0.77 -4.68 -3.35
C ALA A 54 1.57 -5.28 -4.52
N TYR A 55 1.49 -6.59 -4.73
CA TYR A 55 2.16 -7.28 -5.83
C TYR A 55 1.72 -6.70 -7.18
N ARG A 56 0.41 -6.56 -7.42
CA ARG A 56 -0.14 -5.98 -8.65
C ARG A 56 0.34 -4.54 -8.86
N MET A 57 0.35 -3.71 -7.82
CA MET A 57 0.82 -2.33 -7.91
C MET A 57 2.29 -2.24 -8.37
N LEU A 58 3.10 -3.26 -8.06
CA LEU A 58 4.53 -3.30 -8.36
C LEU A 58 4.86 -4.00 -9.69
N SER A 59 4.02 -4.94 -10.16
CA SER A 59 4.37 -5.86 -11.24
C SER A 59 3.53 -5.73 -12.50
N ARG A 60 2.34 -5.11 -12.44
CA ARG A 60 1.36 -5.17 -13.54
C ARG A 60 1.57 -4.13 -14.63
N TRP A 61 2.09 -2.98 -14.30
CA TRP A 61 2.02 -1.80 -15.16
C TRP A 61 3.25 -1.70 -16.04
N GLU A 62 3.12 -2.17 -17.27
CA GLU A 62 4.18 -2.18 -18.27
C GLU A 62 4.88 -0.81 -18.41
N GLY A 63 6.18 -0.83 -18.49
CA GLY A 63 7.05 0.34 -18.45
C GLY A 63 7.37 0.87 -17.06
N ASN A 64 6.60 0.46 -16.03
CA ASN A 64 6.80 0.86 -14.63
C ASN A 64 6.69 -0.32 -13.65
N THR A 65 7.07 -1.52 -14.09
CA THR A 65 7.23 -2.67 -13.18
C THR A 65 8.50 -2.49 -12.34
N LEU A 66 8.44 -2.93 -11.08
CA LEU A 66 9.57 -2.86 -10.16
C LEU A 66 10.79 -3.58 -10.70
N GLN A 67 11.92 -2.88 -10.74
CA GLN A 67 13.21 -3.44 -11.15
C GLN A 67 14.13 -3.58 -9.92
N GLN A 68 15.15 -4.44 -10.07
CA GLN A 68 16.19 -4.62 -9.05
C GLN A 68 16.82 -3.29 -8.66
N GLY A 69 16.84 -2.98 -7.36
CA GLY A 69 17.42 -1.77 -6.81
C GLY A 69 16.56 -0.49 -6.97
N ASP A 70 15.34 -0.59 -7.51
CA ASP A 70 14.42 0.55 -7.55
C ASP A 70 13.99 0.99 -6.14
N VAL A 71 13.94 2.29 -5.94
CA VAL A 71 13.39 2.87 -4.71
C VAL A 71 11.87 2.92 -4.83
N VAL A 72 11.18 2.41 -3.81
CA VAL A 72 9.72 2.46 -3.68
C VAL A 72 9.34 3.23 -2.43
N LEU A 73 8.58 4.32 -2.60
CA LEU A 73 7.99 5.04 -1.47
C LEU A 73 6.66 4.40 -1.09
N VAL A 74 6.50 4.03 0.18
CA VAL A 74 5.31 3.33 0.68
C VAL A 74 4.58 4.20 1.70
N TRP A 75 3.45 4.79 1.31
CA TRP A 75 2.59 5.52 2.24
C TRP A 75 1.87 4.57 3.19
N GLY A 76 1.62 5.03 4.43
CA GLY A 76 0.95 4.21 5.43
C GLY A 76 1.71 2.91 5.76
N GLY A 77 3.05 3.00 5.80
CA GLY A 77 3.95 1.86 5.87
C GLY A 77 3.64 0.82 6.95
N ALA A 78 3.08 1.24 8.10
CA ALA A 78 2.74 0.33 9.21
C ALA A 78 1.32 -0.26 9.15
N GLY A 79 0.52 0.07 8.13
CA GLY A 79 -0.78 -0.57 7.88
C GLY A 79 -0.63 -1.92 7.18
N GLY A 80 -1.74 -2.66 7.04
CA GLY A 80 -1.73 -3.97 6.40
C GLY A 80 -1.17 -3.95 4.99
N LEU A 81 -1.62 -3.02 4.13
CA LEU A 81 -1.07 -2.85 2.79
C LEU A 81 0.40 -2.42 2.82
N GLY A 82 0.75 -1.45 3.68
CA GLY A 82 2.11 -0.92 3.76
C GLY A 82 3.14 -1.98 4.14
N LEU A 83 2.86 -2.79 5.16
CA LEU A 83 3.76 -3.87 5.59
C LEU A 83 3.86 -4.99 4.54
N SER A 84 2.74 -5.34 3.90
CA SER A 84 2.75 -6.29 2.77
C SER A 84 3.58 -5.74 1.60
N ALA A 85 3.42 -4.46 1.28
CA ALA A 85 4.18 -3.81 0.21
C ALA A 85 5.67 -3.76 0.50
N ILE A 86 6.08 -3.42 1.72
CA ILE A 86 7.49 -3.40 2.13
C ILE A 86 8.13 -4.75 1.90
N GLN A 87 7.52 -5.85 2.39
CA GLN A 87 8.04 -7.20 2.23
C GLN A 87 8.06 -7.62 0.75
N THR A 88 7.02 -7.30 -0.03
CA THR A 88 6.95 -7.60 -1.45
C THR A 88 8.04 -6.87 -2.23
N VAL A 89 8.28 -5.58 -1.95
CA VAL A 89 9.36 -4.79 -2.58
C VAL A 89 10.73 -5.43 -2.31
N VAL A 90 11.01 -5.80 -1.05
CA VAL A 90 12.27 -6.49 -0.69
C VAL A 90 12.39 -7.82 -1.43
N ALA A 91 11.34 -8.62 -1.43
CA ALA A 91 11.32 -9.94 -2.09
C ALA A 91 11.55 -9.85 -3.61
N MET A 92 11.13 -8.75 -4.23
CA MET A 92 11.34 -8.45 -5.65
C MET A 92 12.65 -7.71 -5.92
N GLY A 93 13.46 -7.42 -4.88
CA GLY A 93 14.78 -6.80 -5.01
C GLY A 93 14.79 -5.27 -5.04
N GLY A 94 13.70 -4.61 -4.67
CA GLY A 94 13.61 -3.16 -4.55
C GLY A 94 14.03 -2.65 -3.16
N ILE A 95 14.04 -1.33 -3.00
CA ILE A 95 14.42 -0.61 -1.78
C ILE A 95 13.21 0.15 -1.25
N PRO A 96 12.44 -0.38 -0.27
CA PRO A 96 11.28 0.30 0.26
C PRO A 96 11.66 1.39 1.28
N VAL A 97 11.08 2.57 1.11
CA VAL A 97 11.12 3.69 2.07
C VAL A 97 9.72 3.92 2.61
N ALA A 98 9.52 3.72 3.91
CA ALA A 98 8.20 3.83 4.53
C ALA A 98 7.85 5.26 4.93
N VAL A 99 6.57 5.65 4.79
CA VAL A 99 6.04 6.88 5.37
C VAL A 99 5.02 6.51 6.45
N VAL A 100 5.25 7.01 7.66
CA VAL A 100 4.50 6.63 8.86
C VAL A 100 4.08 7.84 9.70
N SER A 101 3.24 7.63 10.72
CA SER A 101 2.74 8.68 11.62
C SER A 101 3.43 8.74 12.98
N SER A 102 4.36 7.81 13.27
CA SER A 102 5.18 7.81 14.49
C SER A 102 6.50 7.09 14.25
N ASP A 103 7.49 7.37 15.09
CA ASP A 103 8.79 6.72 14.96
C ASP A 103 8.72 5.23 15.36
N GLU A 104 7.84 4.84 16.30
CA GLU A 104 7.56 3.45 16.66
C GLU A 104 7.06 2.64 15.45
N LYS A 105 6.11 3.20 14.69
CA LYS A 105 5.62 2.61 13.43
C LYS A 105 6.74 2.48 12.39
N GLY A 106 7.65 3.44 12.39
CA GLY A 106 8.83 3.42 11.51
C GLY A 106 9.79 2.29 11.85
N GLU A 107 10.07 2.06 13.12
CA GLU A 107 10.94 0.95 13.54
C GLU A 107 10.31 -0.42 13.21
N LEU A 108 8.97 -0.55 13.30
CA LEU A 108 8.29 -1.74 12.80
C LEU A 108 8.54 -1.92 11.29
N CYS A 109 8.39 -0.86 10.49
CA CYS A 109 8.64 -0.95 9.04
C CYS A 109 10.07 -1.39 8.73
N LYS A 110 11.06 -0.92 9.49
CA LYS A 110 12.46 -1.36 9.34
C LYS A 110 12.63 -2.85 9.68
N LYS A 111 11.99 -3.33 10.74
CA LYS A 111 11.99 -4.77 11.08
C LYS A 111 11.40 -5.63 9.96
N MET A 112 10.43 -5.08 9.21
CA MET A 112 9.80 -5.75 8.06
C MET A 112 10.57 -5.55 6.74
N GLY A 113 11.76 -4.92 6.77
CA GLY A 113 12.66 -4.80 5.63
C GLY A 113 12.72 -3.42 4.97
N ALA A 114 12.07 -2.38 5.50
CA ALA A 114 12.24 -1.04 4.95
C ALA A 114 13.68 -0.53 5.18
N ALA A 115 14.28 0.08 4.15
CA ALA A 115 15.59 0.73 4.25
C ALA A 115 15.61 1.87 5.29
N GLY A 116 14.45 2.46 5.53
CA GLY A 116 14.22 3.47 6.54
C GLY A 116 12.81 4.03 6.44
N TYR A 117 12.53 5.05 7.24
CA TYR A 117 11.20 5.65 7.27
C TYR A 117 11.24 7.16 7.38
N ILE A 118 10.14 7.80 7.01
CA ILE A 118 9.87 9.22 7.19
C ILE A 118 8.63 9.36 8.07
N ASN A 119 8.77 10.02 9.23
CA ASN A 119 7.64 10.38 10.06
C ASN A 119 6.96 11.63 9.47
N ARG A 120 5.74 11.44 8.89
CA ARG A 120 5.00 12.50 8.21
C ARG A 120 4.58 13.65 9.15
N LYS A 121 4.50 13.43 10.47
CA LYS A 121 4.16 14.48 11.44
C LYS A 121 5.27 15.53 11.60
N LYS A 122 6.47 15.28 11.09
CA LYS A 122 7.58 16.25 11.05
C LYS A 122 7.48 17.22 9.86
N PHE A 123 6.42 17.11 9.05
CA PHE A 123 6.15 17.95 7.87
C PHE A 123 4.73 18.51 7.91
N HIS A 124 4.51 19.69 7.31
CA HIS A 124 3.24 20.43 7.39
C HIS A 124 2.77 20.94 6.01
N HIS A 125 3.13 20.26 4.92
CA HIS A 125 2.83 20.67 3.54
C HIS A 125 1.83 19.74 2.84
N TRP A 126 0.91 19.17 3.61
CA TRP A 126 -0.06 18.19 3.11
C TRP A 126 -1.28 18.87 2.49
N GLY A 127 -1.92 18.19 1.55
CA GLY A 127 -3.19 18.62 0.97
C GLY A 127 -3.05 19.39 -0.34
N ASN A 128 -4.10 20.17 -0.66
CA ASN A 128 -4.25 20.83 -1.94
C ASN A 128 -3.18 21.91 -2.19
N VAL A 129 -2.65 21.95 -3.41
CA VAL A 129 -1.68 22.96 -3.84
C VAL A 129 -2.31 24.12 -4.59
N ASN A 130 -3.51 23.95 -5.16
CA ASN A 130 -4.16 24.95 -6.01
C ASN A 130 -4.73 26.15 -5.23
N GLN A 131 -4.94 26.01 -3.93
CA GLN A 131 -5.50 27.08 -3.08
C GLN A 131 -4.40 27.88 -2.35
N LEU A 132 -3.14 27.54 -2.57
CA LEU A 132 -2.01 28.21 -1.92
C LEU A 132 -1.69 29.53 -2.62
N SER A 133 -1.47 30.59 -1.84
CA SER A 133 -0.84 31.81 -2.34
C SER A 133 0.58 31.49 -2.84
N GLU A 134 1.17 32.39 -3.62
CA GLU A 134 2.54 32.18 -4.12
C GLU A 134 3.57 31.98 -3.00
N ARG A 135 3.42 32.65 -1.86
CA ARG A 135 4.29 32.50 -0.70
C ARG A 135 4.14 31.13 -0.07
N GLU A 136 2.90 30.66 0.09
CA GLU A 136 2.60 29.34 0.67
C GLU A 136 3.07 28.24 -0.28
N TYR A 137 2.86 28.40 -1.60
CA TYR A 137 3.35 27.45 -2.59
C TYR A 137 4.88 27.36 -2.60
N ARG A 138 5.61 28.48 -2.48
CA ARG A 138 7.08 28.46 -2.32
C ARG A 138 7.48 27.71 -1.06
N ASN A 139 6.79 27.92 0.06
CA ASN A 139 7.04 27.16 1.29
C ASN A 139 6.74 25.67 1.11
N TRP A 140 5.65 25.33 0.45
CA TRP A 140 5.31 23.95 0.10
C TRP A 140 6.46 23.27 -0.66
N ILE A 141 7.00 23.91 -1.69
CA ILE A 141 8.15 23.41 -2.47
C ILE A 141 9.37 23.16 -1.57
N VAL A 142 9.65 24.06 -0.64
CA VAL A 142 10.75 23.90 0.33
C VAL A 142 10.55 22.66 1.18
N GLN A 143 9.35 22.45 1.71
CA GLN A 143 9.02 21.29 2.55
C GLN A 143 9.03 19.98 1.75
N ALA A 144 8.43 19.97 0.58
CA ALA A 144 8.45 18.81 -0.32
C ALA A 144 9.89 18.43 -0.75
N THR A 145 10.74 19.45 -0.97
CA THR A 145 12.17 19.24 -1.23
C THR A 145 12.91 18.64 -0.04
N LYS A 146 12.60 19.08 1.21
CA LYS A 146 13.16 18.48 2.42
C LYS A 146 12.73 17.01 2.53
N PHE A 147 11.45 16.72 2.27
CA PHE A 147 10.92 15.36 2.26
C PHE A 147 11.66 14.50 1.22
N LYS A 148 11.83 14.97 0.00
CA LYS A 148 12.59 14.29 -1.06
C LYS A 148 14.04 13.99 -0.63
N ARG A 149 14.71 14.96 0.00
CA ARG A 149 16.09 14.78 0.50
C ARG A 149 16.18 13.74 1.63
N MET A 150 15.11 13.57 2.43
CA MET A 150 15.06 12.50 3.42
C MET A 150 15.03 11.13 2.75
N ILE A 151 14.30 10.96 1.64
CA ILE A 151 14.34 9.72 0.85
C ILE A 151 15.78 9.43 0.42
N TRP A 152 16.46 10.40 -0.19
CA TRP A 152 17.86 10.26 -0.63
C TRP A 152 18.82 9.91 0.50
N LYS A 153 18.62 10.54 1.69
CA LYS A 153 19.43 10.25 2.88
C LYS A 153 19.22 8.79 3.36
N ILE A 154 17.99 8.29 3.33
CA ILE A 154 17.67 6.91 3.72
C ILE A 154 18.32 5.93 2.74
N VAL A 155 18.24 6.20 1.45
CA VAL A 155 18.77 5.34 0.40
C VAL A 155 20.31 5.43 0.28
N GLY A 156 20.91 6.51 0.77
CA GLY A 156 22.36 6.77 0.70
C GLY A 156 22.83 7.42 -0.61
N GLU A 157 21.92 7.69 -1.56
CA GLU A 157 22.21 8.32 -2.83
C GLU A 157 21.07 9.21 -3.32
N LYS A 158 21.34 10.12 -4.30
CA LYS A 158 20.33 10.99 -4.92
C LYS A 158 19.42 10.22 -5.87
N LYS A 159 18.73 9.22 -5.35
CA LYS A 159 17.80 8.37 -6.11
C LYS A 159 16.36 8.62 -5.66
N SER A 160 15.52 9.06 -6.60
CA SER A 160 14.09 9.28 -6.36
C SER A 160 13.32 7.97 -6.55
N PRO A 161 12.15 7.82 -5.91
CA PRO A 161 11.33 6.63 -6.08
C PRO A 161 10.94 6.39 -7.54
N ALA A 162 11.21 5.20 -8.06
CA ALA A 162 10.69 4.76 -9.35
C ALA A 162 9.17 4.52 -9.27
N ILE A 163 8.72 4.02 -8.12
CA ILE A 163 7.31 3.77 -7.84
C ILE A 163 6.95 4.40 -6.48
N VAL A 164 5.79 5.04 -6.43
CA VAL A 164 5.17 5.50 -5.18
C VAL A 164 3.87 4.74 -5.00
N LEU A 165 3.79 3.94 -3.93
CA LEU A 165 2.56 3.24 -3.53
C LEU A 165 1.70 4.21 -2.72
N GLU A 166 0.64 4.67 -3.35
CA GLU A 166 -0.25 5.73 -2.85
C GLU A 166 -1.61 5.15 -2.46
N HIS A 167 -2.12 5.49 -1.29
CA HIS A 167 -3.49 5.19 -0.90
C HIS A 167 -4.16 6.27 -0.03
N PRO A 168 -3.48 7.26 0.57
CA PRO A 168 -4.15 8.36 1.25
C PRO A 168 -4.91 9.28 0.28
N GLY A 169 -4.36 9.58 -0.89
CA GLY A 169 -5.02 10.40 -1.89
C GLY A 169 -4.78 11.89 -1.69
N LYS A 170 -5.84 12.66 -1.40
CA LYS A 170 -5.82 14.13 -1.36
C LYS A 170 -4.61 14.74 -0.65
N ASP A 171 -4.30 14.24 0.53
CA ASP A 171 -3.27 14.87 1.38
C ASP A 171 -1.85 14.64 0.87
N THR A 172 -1.62 13.56 0.15
CA THR A 172 -0.27 13.08 -0.17
C THR A 172 0.05 13.04 -1.65
N LEU A 173 -0.96 12.98 -2.52
CA LEU A 173 -0.79 12.86 -3.97
C LEU A 173 0.10 13.97 -4.58
N PRO A 174 -0.03 15.27 -4.22
CA PRO A 174 0.87 16.29 -4.72
C PRO A 174 2.33 16.02 -4.36
N THR A 175 2.59 15.60 -3.12
CA THR A 175 3.94 15.25 -2.65
C THR A 175 4.44 13.99 -3.35
N SER A 176 3.61 12.98 -3.52
CA SER A 176 3.93 11.74 -4.23
C SER A 176 4.41 12.02 -5.65
N LEU A 177 3.68 12.86 -6.39
CA LEU A 177 4.10 13.31 -7.72
C LEU A 177 5.40 14.10 -7.68
N PHE A 178 5.56 15.04 -6.74
CA PHE A 178 6.77 15.85 -6.65
C PHE A 178 8.03 15.02 -6.40
N VAL A 179 7.98 14.01 -5.53
CA VAL A 179 9.15 13.20 -5.16
C VAL A 179 9.44 12.04 -6.10
N CYS A 180 8.44 11.58 -6.85
CA CYS A 180 8.58 10.50 -7.83
C CYS A 180 9.70 10.83 -8.82
N GLY A 181 10.44 9.84 -9.26
CA GLY A 181 11.50 9.97 -10.27
C GLY A 181 10.98 10.37 -11.64
N ASN A 182 11.88 10.77 -12.52
CA ASN A 182 11.53 11.02 -13.94
C ASN A 182 11.15 9.69 -14.60
N GLY A 183 10.05 9.67 -15.35
CA GLY A 183 9.48 8.46 -15.93
C GLY A 183 8.87 7.50 -14.93
N GLY A 184 8.88 7.85 -13.64
CA GLY A 184 8.33 6.99 -12.56
C GLY A 184 6.81 7.02 -12.48
N MET A 185 6.26 6.17 -11.62
CA MET A 185 4.82 5.96 -11.47
C MET A 185 4.35 6.20 -10.02
N VAL A 186 3.28 6.97 -9.88
CA VAL A 186 2.46 7.00 -8.65
C VAL A 186 1.28 6.08 -8.88
N VAL A 187 1.20 4.96 -8.17
CA VAL A 187 0.14 3.97 -8.30
C VAL A 187 -0.80 4.04 -7.09
N LEU A 188 -2.11 4.21 -7.36
CA LEU A 188 -3.15 4.39 -6.34
C LEU A 188 -4.06 3.15 -6.26
N CYS A 189 -4.32 2.70 -5.03
CA CYS A 189 -5.33 1.67 -4.77
C CYS A 189 -6.43 2.11 -3.79
N GLY A 190 -6.47 3.39 -3.44
CA GLY A 190 -7.44 3.95 -2.50
C GLY A 190 -7.30 5.46 -2.37
N ALA A 191 -8.16 6.07 -1.54
CA ALA A 191 -8.14 7.51 -1.26
C ALA A 191 -8.69 7.80 0.15
N THR A 192 -7.97 7.34 1.19
CA THR A 192 -8.44 7.35 2.59
C THR A 192 -8.55 8.75 3.20
N SER A 193 -7.85 9.76 2.67
CA SER A 193 -7.98 11.15 3.14
C SER A 193 -9.08 11.93 2.41
N SER A 194 -9.33 11.67 1.14
CA SER A 194 -10.47 12.15 0.33
C SER A 194 -10.35 11.65 -1.10
N TYR A 195 -11.49 11.51 -1.78
CA TYR A 195 -11.58 11.12 -3.20
C TYR A 195 -11.20 12.25 -4.18
N LYS A 196 -11.19 13.52 -3.73
CA LYS A 196 -10.89 14.69 -4.57
C LYS A 196 -9.52 15.25 -4.19
N ALA A 197 -8.60 15.27 -5.13
CA ALA A 197 -7.24 15.79 -4.95
C ALA A 197 -6.87 16.75 -6.07
N ASP A 198 -6.16 17.82 -5.72
CA ASP A 198 -5.58 18.76 -6.68
C ASP A 198 -4.10 18.48 -6.87
N ILE A 199 -3.61 18.64 -8.09
CA ILE A 199 -2.19 18.43 -8.42
C ILE A 199 -1.66 19.56 -9.29
N ASP A 200 -0.38 19.85 -9.15
CA ASP A 200 0.35 20.68 -10.10
C ASP A 200 0.77 19.80 -11.29
N LEU A 201 0.12 20.01 -12.43
CA LEU A 201 0.34 19.22 -13.64
C LEU A 201 1.80 19.28 -14.16
N ARG A 202 2.56 20.32 -13.80
CA ARG A 202 3.98 20.43 -14.13
C ARG A 202 4.79 19.28 -13.52
N PHE A 203 4.40 18.77 -12.35
CA PHE A 203 5.06 17.62 -11.75
C PHE A 203 4.83 16.34 -12.55
N LEU A 204 3.75 16.26 -13.31
CA LEU A 204 3.41 15.11 -14.14
C LEU A 204 4.13 15.19 -15.49
N TRP A 205 3.77 16.18 -16.33
CA TRP A 205 4.21 16.18 -17.72
C TRP A 205 5.67 16.57 -17.94
N LEU A 206 6.25 17.52 -17.16
CA LEU A 206 7.66 17.90 -17.30
C LEU A 206 8.63 16.74 -16.99
N ASN A 207 8.22 15.81 -16.16
CA ASN A 207 9.06 14.67 -15.73
C ASN A 207 8.56 13.34 -16.31
N GLN A 208 7.61 13.37 -17.24
CA GLN A 208 7.04 12.19 -17.89
C GLN A 208 6.58 11.13 -16.89
N ARG A 209 6.00 11.55 -15.79
CA ARG A 209 5.50 10.67 -14.72
C ARG A 209 4.12 10.14 -15.06
N ARG A 210 3.78 9.03 -14.46
CA ARG A 210 2.50 8.36 -14.63
C ARG A 210 1.72 8.34 -13.31
N ILE A 211 0.41 8.56 -13.39
CA ILE A 211 -0.55 8.25 -12.33
C ILE A 211 -1.33 7.02 -12.80
N GLN A 212 -1.34 5.98 -11.99
CA GLN A 212 -1.95 4.71 -12.34
C GLN A 212 -2.94 4.27 -11.24
N GLY A 213 -4.20 4.06 -11.59
CA GLY A 213 -5.15 3.37 -10.72
C GLY A 213 -4.87 1.87 -10.70
N SER A 214 -4.96 1.24 -9.52
CA SER A 214 -4.82 -0.21 -9.34
C SER A 214 -5.89 -0.69 -8.36
N HIS A 215 -6.64 -1.71 -8.71
CA HIS A 215 -7.70 -2.25 -7.86
C HIS A 215 -7.56 -3.76 -7.71
N ALA A 216 -7.49 -4.22 -6.45
CA ALA A 216 -7.37 -5.64 -6.10
C ALA A 216 -6.25 -6.37 -6.89
N GLY A 217 -6.53 -7.57 -7.40
CA GLY A 217 -5.65 -8.35 -8.26
C GLY A 217 -6.43 -9.45 -8.98
N THR A 218 -5.82 -10.01 -10.01
CA THR A 218 -6.35 -11.17 -10.74
C THR A 218 -5.94 -12.46 -10.04
N LEU A 219 -6.49 -13.60 -10.47
CA LEU A 219 -6.01 -14.92 -10.03
C LEU A 219 -4.53 -15.13 -10.40
N GLU A 220 -4.12 -14.67 -11.58
CA GLU A 220 -2.71 -14.72 -11.99
C GLU A 220 -1.80 -13.91 -11.06
N ASP A 221 -2.24 -12.71 -10.65
CA ASP A 221 -1.51 -11.91 -9.66
C ASP A 221 -1.44 -12.64 -8.31
N ALA A 222 -2.53 -13.31 -7.91
CA ALA A 222 -2.59 -14.08 -6.67
C ALA A 222 -1.65 -15.30 -6.70
N ASP A 223 -1.65 -16.08 -7.77
CA ASP A 223 -0.77 -17.24 -7.92
C ASP A 223 0.70 -16.82 -7.89
N LYS A 224 1.07 -15.77 -8.62
CA LYS A 224 2.44 -15.23 -8.61
C LYS A 224 2.84 -14.70 -7.24
N TYR A 225 1.91 -14.07 -6.52
CA TYR A 225 2.16 -13.61 -5.15
C TYR A 225 2.36 -14.79 -4.20
N ILE A 226 1.54 -15.84 -4.30
CA ILE A 226 1.68 -17.07 -3.51
C ILE A 226 3.07 -17.71 -3.72
N ASP A 227 3.50 -17.83 -4.98
CA ASP A 227 4.81 -18.34 -5.31
C ASP A 227 5.94 -17.48 -4.74
N LEU A 228 5.76 -16.16 -4.71
CA LEU A 228 6.71 -15.25 -4.08
C LEU A 228 6.75 -15.44 -2.56
N VAL A 229 5.59 -15.56 -1.92
CA VAL A 229 5.45 -15.82 -0.48
C VAL A 229 6.18 -17.09 -0.08
N GLU A 230 5.98 -18.19 -0.81
CA GLU A 230 6.66 -19.47 -0.52
C GLU A 230 8.17 -19.39 -0.73
N ARG A 231 8.62 -18.79 -1.84
CA ARG A 231 10.05 -18.72 -2.17
C ARG A 231 10.84 -17.77 -1.28
N LYS A 232 10.20 -16.75 -0.72
CA LYS A 232 10.85 -15.69 0.06
C LYS A 232 10.46 -15.71 1.53
N ASP A 233 9.70 -16.72 1.95
CA ASP A 233 9.24 -16.92 3.32
C ASP A 233 8.59 -15.65 3.90
N ILE A 234 7.63 -15.09 3.14
CA ILE A 234 6.94 -13.87 3.53
C ILE A 234 5.81 -14.23 4.51
N HIS A 235 5.80 -13.57 5.67
CA HIS A 235 4.73 -13.66 6.65
C HIS A 235 4.05 -12.31 6.84
N PRO A 236 2.71 -12.22 6.75
CA PRO A 236 2.00 -10.98 6.99
C PRO A 236 2.08 -10.59 8.48
N TYR A 237 2.17 -9.29 8.74
CA TYR A 237 2.13 -8.82 10.12
C TYR A 237 0.68 -8.76 10.63
N ILE A 238 0.36 -9.60 11.61
CA ILE A 238 -0.93 -9.63 12.30
C ILE A 238 -0.79 -8.82 13.59
N GLY A 239 -1.52 -7.72 13.69
CA GLY A 239 -1.54 -6.86 14.87
C GLY A 239 -2.31 -7.48 16.04
N LYS A 240 -3.45 -8.11 15.72
CA LYS A 240 -4.26 -8.85 16.71
C LYS A 240 -5.16 -9.87 16.01
N VAL A 241 -5.36 -10.99 16.67
CA VAL A 241 -6.40 -11.97 16.37
C VAL A 241 -7.53 -11.81 17.41
N TYR A 242 -8.76 -11.70 16.93
CA TYR A 242 -9.96 -11.59 17.76
C TYR A 242 -10.78 -12.87 17.68
N HIS A 243 -11.42 -13.20 18.76
CA HIS A 243 -12.47 -14.20 18.73
C HIS A 243 -13.72 -13.63 18.03
N TRP A 244 -14.54 -14.49 17.44
CA TRP A 244 -15.77 -14.10 16.73
C TRP A 244 -16.68 -13.15 17.53
N SER A 245 -16.84 -13.38 18.83
CA SER A 245 -17.66 -12.53 19.71
C SER A 245 -17.13 -11.10 19.88
N GLU A 246 -15.85 -10.86 19.53
CA GLU A 246 -15.20 -9.55 19.62
C GLU A 246 -15.25 -8.77 18.29
N LEU A 247 -15.99 -9.25 17.28
CA LEU A 247 -16.09 -8.60 15.97
C LEU A 247 -16.43 -7.10 16.06
N PRO A 248 -17.39 -6.64 16.88
CA PRO A 248 -17.66 -5.21 17.02
C PRO A 248 -16.45 -4.43 17.55
N GLN A 249 -15.73 -4.98 18.54
CA GLN A 249 -14.53 -4.35 19.08
C GLN A 249 -13.39 -4.28 18.04
N ALA A 250 -13.24 -5.31 17.20
CA ALA A 250 -12.26 -5.31 16.11
C ALA A 250 -12.52 -4.17 15.11
N HIS A 251 -13.77 -3.85 14.79
CA HIS A 251 -14.12 -2.71 13.95
C HIS A 251 -13.77 -1.38 14.62
N VAL A 252 -14.07 -1.22 15.90
CA VAL A 252 -13.71 -0.01 16.68
C VAL A 252 -12.18 0.17 16.72
N ASP A 253 -11.44 -0.89 16.96
CA ASP A 253 -9.98 -0.86 17.02
C ASP A 253 -9.37 -0.55 15.65
N LEU A 254 -9.96 -1.04 14.56
CA LEU A 254 -9.55 -0.73 13.19
C LEU A 254 -9.77 0.75 12.87
N GLU A 255 -10.93 1.30 13.20
CA GLU A 255 -11.28 2.71 12.97
C GLU A 255 -10.35 3.65 13.76
N ASN A 256 -10.05 3.29 15.00
CA ASN A 256 -9.14 4.05 15.87
C ASN A 256 -7.65 3.83 15.55
N HIS A 257 -7.29 3.02 14.56
CA HIS A 257 -5.91 2.66 14.24
C HIS A 257 -5.12 2.13 15.46
N ALA A 258 -5.78 1.36 16.32
CA ALA A 258 -5.23 0.87 17.58
C ALA A 258 -4.06 -0.11 17.40
N TYR A 259 -4.00 -0.79 16.27
CA TYR A 259 -2.96 -1.76 15.94
C TYR A 259 -2.30 -1.49 14.59
N ASN A 260 -1.10 -2.01 14.42
CA ASN A 260 -0.40 -2.03 13.13
C ASN A 260 -0.74 -3.31 12.34
N GLY A 261 -0.51 -3.31 11.04
CA GLY A 261 -0.72 -4.49 10.20
C GLY A 261 -2.20 -4.87 10.02
N LYS A 262 -2.49 -6.16 10.11
CA LYS A 262 -3.83 -6.73 9.90
C LYS A 262 -4.48 -7.13 11.21
N LEU A 263 -5.80 -6.97 11.28
CA LEU A 263 -6.64 -7.56 12.31
C LEU A 263 -7.34 -8.78 11.71
N VAL A 264 -7.33 -9.89 12.42
CA VAL A 264 -7.91 -11.16 11.97
C VAL A 264 -9.02 -11.57 12.94
N ILE A 265 -10.15 -12.01 12.40
CA ILE A 265 -11.25 -12.57 13.18
C ILE A 265 -11.23 -14.08 13.02
N GLN A 266 -11.11 -14.79 14.12
CA GLN A 266 -11.22 -16.24 14.15
C GLN A 266 -12.69 -16.63 14.27
N ILE A 267 -13.25 -17.16 13.18
CA ILE A 267 -14.62 -17.66 13.18
C ILE A 267 -14.60 -19.05 13.82
N GLY A 268 -15.05 -19.11 15.07
CA GLY A 268 -15.09 -20.36 15.80
C GLY A 268 -16.12 -21.33 15.23
N VAL A 269 -15.69 -22.52 14.85
CA VAL A 269 -16.52 -23.72 14.88
C VAL A 269 -16.13 -24.43 16.20
N LYS A 270 -17.09 -24.61 17.12
CA LYS A 270 -16.89 -25.47 18.26
C LYS A 270 -16.77 -26.91 17.82
#